data_e0fb0a1e78962babb4aa3f93ebdf903c
#
_entry.id   e0fb0a1e78962babb4aa3f93ebdf903c
#
_cell.length_a   1.000
_cell.length_b   1.000
_cell.length_c   1.000
_cell.angle_alpha   90.00
_cell.angle_beta   90.00
_cell.angle_gamma   90.00
#
_symmetry.space_group_name_H-M   'P 1'
#
loop_
_entity.id
_entity.type
_entity.pdbx_description
1 polymer ?
#
loop_
_entity_poly.entity_id
_entity_poly.type
_entity_poly.pdbx_seq_one_letter_code
_entity_poly.pdbx_strand_id
1 'polypeptide(L)'
;EKVLHFDRHPVLQDIIDECKEITELFSDGNALKPPFEIAYAELPSMVDGVFIALHGRPGEDGEVQSHLDLVCLPYNGSGPASSKITIDKFETNEILMSNGVHAAKHMVVLITAQLQALKSHHWLDATSQDESK
;
A
#
# COMPACT_ATOMS: atom_id res chain seq x y z
N GLU A 1 -10.57 -23.07 -12.25
CA GLU A 1 -10.06 -21.86 -11.58
C GLU A 1 -9.73 -20.83 -12.67
N LYS A 2 -10.48 -19.72 -12.74
CA LYS A 2 -10.13 -18.64 -13.66
C LYS A 2 -9.12 -17.74 -12.97
N VAL A 3 -7.95 -17.62 -13.56
CA VAL A 3 -6.87 -16.74 -13.12
C VAL A 3 -6.75 -15.60 -14.12
N LEU A 4 -6.63 -14.37 -13.62
CA LEU A 4 -6.40 -13.19 -14.44
C LEU A 4 -5.01 -13.28 -15.09
N HIS A 5 -4.96 -13.22 -16.42
CA HIS A 5 -3.71 -13.30 -17.17
C HIS A 5 -3.37 -11.93 -17.78
N PHE A 6 -2.59 -11.13 -17.07
CA PHE A 6 -2.15 -9.81 -17.52
C PHE A 6 -1.40 -9.82 -18.85
N ASP A 7 -0.69 -10.90 -19.15
CA ASP A 7 0.06 -11.05 -20.42
C ASP A 7 -0.83 -11.09 -21.67
N ARG A 8 -2.12 -11.39 -21.50
CA ARG A 8 -3.10 -11.47 -22.59
C ARG A 8 -3.88 -10.19 -22.82
N HIS A 9 -3.76 -9.23 -21.89
CA HIS A 9 -4.56 -8.02 -21.88
C HIS A 9 -3.68 -6.78 -21.90
N PRO A 10 -3.14 -6.40 -23.08
CA PRO A 10 -2.31 -5.20 -23.23
C PRO A 10 -3.11 -3.91 -23.03
N VAL A 11 -4.44 -3.99 -23.06
CA VAL A 11 -5.34 -2.85 -22.89
C VAL A 11 -6.05 -2.95 -21.55
N LEU A 12 -6.02 -1.87 -20.78
CA LEU A 12 -6.66 -1.80 -19.45
C LEU A 12 -8.14 -2.18 -19.48
N GLN A 13 -8.86 -1.84 -20.56
CA GLN A 13 -10.27 -2.17 -20.70
C GLN A 13 -10.53 -3.68 -20.71
N ASP A 14 -9.68 -4.46 -21.37
CA ASP A 14 -9.80 -5.92 -21.43
C ASP A 14 -9.64 -6.54 -20.04
N ILE A 15 -8.74 -5.97 -19.19
CA ILE A 15 -8.56 -6.39 -17.80
C ILE A 15 -9.81 -6.09 -16.99
N ILE A 16 -10.40 -4.90 -17.15
CA ILE A 16 -11.62 -4.50 -16.47
C ILE A 16 -12.78 -5.44 -16.83
N ASP A 17 -12.93 -5.77 -18.09
CA ASP A 17 -14.02 -6.62 -18.57
C ASP A 17 -13.85 -8.06 -18.09
N GLU A 18 -12.65 -8.63 -18.08
CA GLU A 18 -12.37 -9.94 -17.49
C GLU A 18 -12.63 -9.94 -15.97
N CYS A 19 -12.28 -8.88 -15.25
CA CYS A 19 -12.58 -8.75 -13.82
C CYS A 19 -14.11 -8.76 -13.57
N LYS A 20 -14.90 -8.10 -14.41
CA LYS A 20 -16.37 -8.13 -14.32
C LYS A 20 -16.90 -9.53 -14.54
N GLU A 21 -16.47 -10.23 -15.60
CA GLU A 21 -16.88 -11.60 -15.87
C GLU A 21 -16.55 -12.54 -14.70
N ILE A 22 -15.36 -12.42 -14.10
CA ILE A 22 -14.97 -13.21 -12.93
C ILE A 22 -15.88 -12.90 -11.76
N THR A 23 -16.17 -11.63 -11.51
CA THR A 23 -17.06 -11.20 -10.43
C THR A 23 -18.47 -11.76 -10.60
N GLU A 24 -19.02 -11.69 -11.82
CA GLU A 24 -20.35 -12.23 -12.14
C GLU A 24 -20.43 -13.75 -11.94
N LEU A 25 -19.37 -14.49 -12.29
CA LEU A 25 -19.29 -15.94 -12.08
C LEU A 25 -19.35 -16.36 -10.60
N PHE A 26 -18.85 -15.52 -9.71
CA PHE A 26 -18.82 -15.80 -8.27
C PHE A 26 -19.97 -15.16 -7.50
N SER A 27 -20.84 -14.41 -8.17
CA SER A 27 -21.97 -13.71 -7.51
C SER A 27 -23.22 -14.58 -7.26
N ASP A 28 -23.16 -15.89 -7.45
CA ASP A 28 -24.24 -16.87 -7.17
C ASP A 28 -25.64 -16.44 -7.64
N GLY A 29 -25.73 -15.64 -8.71
CA GLY A 29 -27.00 -15.11 -9.22
C GLY A 29 -27.68 -14.06 -8.33
N ASN A 30 -27.08 -13.71 -7.19
CA ASN A 30 -27.51 -12.56 -6.40
C ASN A 30 -26.86 -11.31 -6.99
N ALA A 31 -27.68 -10.39 -7.48
CA ALA A 31 -27.19 -9.06 -7.84
C ALA A 31 -26.38 -8.49 -6.66
N LEU A 32 -25.14 -8.09 -6.93
CA LEU A 32 -24.31 -7.43 -5.93
C LEU A 32 -25.13 -6.29 -5.35
N LYS A 33 -25.33 -6.31 -4.04
CA LYS A 33 -26.00 -5.20 -3.38
C LYS A 33 -25.19 -3.93 -3.63
N PRO A 34 -25.82 -2.80 -3.92
CA PRO A 34 -25.10 -1.56 -4.08
C PRO A 34 -24.28 -1.28 -2.82
N PRO A 35 -23.07 -0.73 -2.96
CA PRO A 35 -22.28 -0.33 -1.82
C PRO A 35 -23.05 0.67 -0.96
N PHE A 36 -22.93 0.57 0.34
CA PHE A 36 -23.50 1.51 1.29
C PHE A 36 -22.43 1.97 2.26
N GLU A 37 -22.59 3.17 2.76
CA GLU A 37 -21.70 3.74 3.76
C GLU A 37 -22.06 3.19 5.14
N ILE A 38 -21.05 2.86 5.93
CA ILE A 38 -21.19 2.38 7.30
C ILE A 38 -20.19 3.10 8.21
N ALA A 39 -20.65 3.52 9.38
CA ALA A 39 -19.77 4.10 10.38
C ALA A 39 -18.94 3.01 11.08
N TYR A 40 -17.69 3.33 11.44
CA TYR A 40 -16.82 2.38 12.17
C TYR A 40 -17.47 1.83 13.45
N ALA A 41 -18.24 2.67 14.16
CA ALA A 41 -18.93 2.27 15.39
C ALA A 41 -19.97 1.16 15.19
N GLU A 42 -20.47 0.98 13.97
CA GLU A 42 -21.49 -0.03 13.63
C GLU A 42 -20.87 -1.38 13.23
N LEU A 43 -19.59 -1.37 12.80
CA LEU A 43 -18.90 -2.58 12.32
C LEU A 43 -18.94 -3.75 13.31
N PRO A 44 -18.70 -3.58 14.64
CA PRO A 44 -18.71 -4.71 15.57
C PRO A 44 -20.03 -5.46 15.66
N SER A 45 -21.14 -4.83 15.24
CA SER A 45 -22.46 -5.51 15.19
C SER A 45 -22.66 -6.36 13.93
N MET A 46 -21.76 -6.21 12.93
CA MET A 46 -21.94 -6.80 11.60
C MET A 46 -20.86 -7.81 11.24
N VAL A 47 -19.64 -7.65 11.78
CA VAL A 47 -18.49 -8.48 11.45
C VAL A 47 -17.62 -8.75 12.69
N ASP A 48 -16.92 -9.89 12.69
CA ASP A 48 -16.01 -10.29 13.77
C ASP A 48 -14.58 -9.79 13.55
N GLY A 49 -14.25 -9.27 12.39
CA GLY A 49 -12.94 -8.76 12.02
C GLY A 49 -12.92 -8.12 10.65
N VAL A 50 -11.86 -7.35 10.36
CA VAL A 50 -11.70 -6.62 9.09
C VAL A 50 -10.42 -7.06 8.39
N PHE A 51 -10.51 -7.41 7.12
CA PHE A 51 -9.34 -7.61 6.27
C PHE A 51 -9.06 -6.33 5.47
N ILE A 52 -7.96 -5.64 5.82
CA ILE A 52 -7.53 -4.42 5.16
C ILE A 52 -6.73 -4.81 3.91
N ALA A 53 -7.30 -4.54 2.72
CA ALA A 53 -6.66 -4.76 1.42
C ALA A 53 -6.43 -3.44 0.67
N LEU A 54 -6.36 -2.33 1.40
CA LEU A 54 -6.15 -1.00 0.84
C LEU A 54 -4.66 -0.75 0.61
N HIS A 55 -4.33 -0.08 -0.48
CA HIS A 55 -3.00 0.43 -0.77
C HIS A 55 -2.94 1.95 -0.50
N GLY A 56 -1.83 2.39 0.10
CA GLY A 56 -1.65 3.79 0.42
C GLY A 56 -2.56 4.27 1.55
N ARG A 57 -2.84 5.57 1.56
CA ARG A 57 -3.73 6.19 2.54
C ARG A 57 -5.19 5.98 2.17
N PRO A 58 -6.08 5.72 3.14
CA PRO A 58 -5.87 5.63 4.61
C PRO A 58 -5.51 4.21 5.12
N GLY A 59 -5.28 3.23 4.24
CA GLY A 59 -5.10 1.82 4.62
C GLY A 59 -3.75 1.48 5.22
N GLU A 60 -2.67 2.21 4.85
CA GLU A 60 -1.29 1.89 5.22
C GLU A 60 -0.65 2.93 6.17
N ASP A 61 -1.34 4.01 6.54
CA ASP A 61 -0.81 5.09 7.38
C ASP A 61 -1.28 5.04 8.84
N GLY A 62 -2.06 4.01 9.20
CA GLY A 62 -2.56 3.83 10.55
C GLY A 62 -3.91 4.47 10.83
N GLU A 63 -4.52 5.17 9.88
CA GLU A 63 -5.82 5.83 10.07
C GLU A 63 -6.94 4.80 10.25
N VAL A 64 -7.10 3.87 9.31
CA VAL A 64 -8.08 2.77 9.40
C VAL A 64 -7.84 1.95 10.66
N GLN A 65 -6.59 1.59 10.93
CA GLN A 65 -6.20 0.81 12.12
C GLN A 65 -6.61 1.50 13.41
N SER A 66 -6.41 2.84 13.49
CA SER A 66 -6.81 3.62 14.67
C SER A 66 -8.31 3.58 14.92
N HIS A 67 -9.11 3.65 13.86
CA HIS A 67 -10.57 3.55 13.99
C HIS A 67 -11.02 2.15 14.42
N LEU A 68 -10.37 1.09 13.90
CA LEU A 68 -10.69 -0.29 14.28
C LEU A 68 -10.27 -0.60 15.72
N ASP A 69 -9.14 -0.06 16.19
CA ASP A 69 -8.71 -0.16 17.60
C ASP A 69 -9.73 0.49 18.54
N LEU A 70 -10.28 1.67 18.18
CA LEU A 70 -11.29 2.36 18.98
C LEU A 70 -12.56 1.55 19.19
N VAL A 71 -12.92 0.71 18.22
CA VAL A 71 -14.10 -0.15 18.30
C VAL A 71 -13.77 -1.60 18.68
N CYS A 72 -12.50 -1.86 19.05
CA CYS A 72 -11.99 -3.17 19.48
C CYS A 72 -12.24 -4.27 18.42
N LEU A 73 -12.16 -3.94 17.13
CA LEU A 73 -12.39 -4.90 16.05
C LEU A 73 -11.06 -5.39 15.50
N PRO A 74 -10.80 -6.73 15.48
CA PRO A 74 -9.57 -7.30 14.96
C PRO A 74 -9.36 -7.01 13.47
N TYR A 75 -8.10 -6.82 13.05
CA TYR A 75 -7.71 -6.62 11.65
C TYR A 75 -6.35 -7.24 11.36
N ASN A 76 -6.00 -7.40 10.08
CA ASN A 76 -4.71 -7.88 9.63
C ASN A 76 -3.67 -6.76 9.58
N GLY A 77 -2.40 -7.11 9.77
CA GLY A 77 -1.28 -6.20 9.62
C GLY A 77 -0.84 -5.54 10.94
N SER A 78 -0.07 -4.47 10.78
CA SER A 78 0.53 -3.74 11.89
C SER A 78 -0.43 -2.73 12.50
N GLY A 79 -0.23 -2.41 13.78
CA GLY A 79 -1.01 -1.38 14.47
C GLY A 79 -0.72 0.04 13.97
N PRO A 80 -1.50 1.04 14.43
CA PRO A 80 -1.46 2.42 13.92
C PRO A 80 -0.09 3.08 14.00
N ALA A 81 0.62 2.93 15.11
CA ALA A 81 1.92 3.55 15.31
C ALA A 81 2.98 3.03 14.31
N SER A 82 3.02 1.71 14.13
CA SER A 82 3.94 1.08 13.18
C SER A 82 3.59 1.46 11.73
N SER A 83 2.31 1.41 11.37
CA SER A 83 1.83 1.79 10.03
C SER A 83 2.19 3.23 9.69
N LYS A 84 2.01 4.15 10.64
CA LYS A 84 2.36 5.56 10.48
C LYS A 84 3.84 5.80 10.18
N ILE A 85 4.72 5.03 10.82
CA ILE A 85 6.17 5.11 10.57
C ILE A 85 6.49 4.50 9.21
N THR A 86 6.00 3.30 8.94
CA THR A 86 6.42 2.51 7.76
C THR A 86 5.89 3.04 6.43
N ILE A 87 4.89 3.89 6.42
CA ILE A 87 4.44 4.57 5.20
C ILE A 87 5.48 5.57 4.69
N ASP A 88 6.28 6.16 5.59
CA ASP A 88 7.41 7.01 5.23
C ASP A 88 8.69 6.17 5.12
N LYS A 89 9.14 5.95 3.88
CA LYS A 89 10.31 5.12 3.59
C LYS A 89 11.60 5.72 4.14
N PHE A 90 11.72 7.04 4.19
CA PHE A 90 12.89 7.72 4.72
C PHE A 90 12.94 7.54 6.24
N GLU A 91 11.87 7.86 6.94
CA GLU A 91 11.76 7.69 8.39
C GLU A 91 11.99 6.24 8.80
N THR A 92 11.39 5.29 8.08
CA THR A 92 11.58 3.86 8.31
C THR A 92 13.06 3.47 8.25
N ASN A 93 13.77 3.89 7.20
CA ASN A 93 15.19 3.56 7.04
C ASN A 93 16.07 4.20 8.11
N GLU A 94 15.79 5.43 8.51
CA GLU A 94 16.52 6.10 9.60
C GLU A 94 16.35 5.34 10.93
N ILE A 95 15.13 4.90 11.23
CA ILE A 95 14.84 4.10 12.44
C ILE A 95 15.56 2.75 12.38
N LEU A 96 15.54 2.05 11.25
CA LEU A 96 16.23 0.77 11.07
C LEU A 96 17.74 0.93 11.29
N MET A 97 18.36 1.93 10.66
CA MET A 97 19.80 2.19 10.78
C MET A 97 20.19 2.56 12.21
N SER A 98 19.39 3.37 12.91
CA SER A 98 19.65 3.75 14.30
C SER A 98 19.56 2.55 15.27
N ASN A 99 18.86 1.49 14.87
CA ASN A 99 18.78 0.23 15.62
C ASN A 99 19.74 -0.87 15.11
N GLY A 100 20.74 -0.50 14.30
CA GLY A 100 21.76 -1.43 13.82
C GLY A 100 21.33 -2.36 12.69
N VAL A 101 20.18 -2.11 12.08
CA VAL A 101 19.70 -2.85 10.90
C VAL A 101 20.25 -2.17 9.65
N HIS A 102 20.86 -2.95 8.76
CA HIS A 102 21.34 -2.43 7.49
C HIS A 102 20.18 -2.04 6.58
N ALA A 103 20.16 -0.79 6.15
CA ALA A 103 19.24 -0.27 5.15
C ALA A 103 20.02 0.27 3.95
N ALA A 104 19.35 0.29 2.79
CA ALA A 104 19.95 0.88 1.59
C ALA A 104 20.20 2.38 1.79
N LYS A 105 21.24 2.90 1.12
CA LYS A 105 21.49 4.35 1.09
C LYS A 105 20.27 5.06 0.50
N HIS A 106 19.78 6.07 1.15
CA HIS A 106 18.57 6.78 0.77
C HIS A 106 18.69 8.28 1.00
N MET A 107 17.88 9.07 0.32
CA MET A 107 17.81 10.51 0.46
C MET A 107 16.40 11.01 0.15
N VAL A 108 16.02 12.14 0.75
CA VAL A 108 14.81 12.88 0.36
C VAL A 108 15.15 13.82 -0.77
N VAL A 109 14.44 13.71 -1.89
CA VAL A 109 14.51 14.64 -3.01
C VAL A 109 13.25 15.50 -3.02
N LEU A 110 13.40 16.80 -2.76
CA LEU A 110 12.31 17.75 -2.88
C LEU A 110 12.15 18.14 -4.36
N ILE A 111 10.94 18.02 -4.89
CA ILE A 111 10.62 18.23 -6.33
C ILE A 111 10.65 19.70 -6.74
N THR A 112 11.26 20.59 -6.02
CA THR A 112 11.43 22.00 -6.41
C THR A 112 12.91 22.30 -6.64
N ALA A 113 13.23 23.15 -7.61
CA ALA A 113 14.51 23.83 -7.96
C ALA A 113 15.86 23.21 -7.52
N GLN A 114 15.90 22.31 -6.56
CA GLN A 114 17.07 21.65 -6.00
C GLN A 114 17.55 20.42 -6.78
N LEU A 115 16.75 19.90 -7.71
CA LEU A 115 17.18 18.80 -8.61
C LEU A 115 18.41 19.20 -9.45
N GLN A 116 18.58 20.49 -9.75
CA GLN A 116 19.76 20.99 -10.45
C GLN A 116 21.01 21.02 -9.55
N ALA A 117 20.84 21.28 -8.26
CA ALA A 117 21.94 21.28 -7.30
C ALA A 117 22.42 19.84 -6.99
N LEU A 118 21.55 18.85 -6.98
CA LEU A 118 21.89 17.44 -6.77
C LEU A 118 22.65 16.84 -7.96
N LYS A 119 22.43 17.32 -9.18
CA LYS A 119 23.21 16.91 -10.37
C LYS A 119 24.67 17.36 -10.34
N SER A 120 24.98 18.37 -9.53
CA SER A 120 26.35 18.88 -9.36
C SER A 120 27.14 18.16 -8.24
N HIS A 121 26.49 17.30 -7.45
CA HIS A 121 27.17 16.47 -6.46
C HIS A 121 27.46 15.08 -7.05
N HIS A 122 28.71 14.67 -7.00
CA HIS A 122 29.26 13.35 -7.42
C HIS A 122 28.55 12.10 -6.88
N TRP A 123 27.40 12.25 -6.24
CA TRP A 123 26.70 11.13 -5.63
C TRP A 123 26.06 10.19 -6.65
N LEU A 124 25.62 10.73 -7.79
CA LEU A 124 25.01 9.93 -8.87
C LEU A 124 26.06 9.20 -9.72
N ASP A 125 27.31 9.65 -9.71
CA ASP A 125 28.41 9.00 -10.44
C ASP A 125 28.96 7.77 -9.69
N ALA A 126 28.71 7.67 -8.38
CA ALA A 126 29.18 6.54 -7.56
C ALA A 126 28.37 5.26 -7.74
N THR A 127 27.17 5.32 -8.31
CA THR A 127 26.32 4.14 -8.53
C THR A 127 26.61 3.39 -9.83
N SER A 128 27.38 4.01 -10.75
CA SER A 128 27.71 3.39 -12.04
C SER A 128 28.99 2.54 -12.03
N GLN A 129 29.71 2.45 -10.90
CA GLN A 129 30.98 1.71 -10.84
C GLN A 129 30.92 0.36 -10.11
N ASP A 130 29.77 -0.05 -9.57
CA ASP A 130 29.67 -1.26 -8.75
C ASP A 130 28.98 -2.46 -9.44
N GLU A 131 28.69 -2.36 -10.75
CA GLU A 131 28.12 -3.47 -11.52
C GLU A 131 29.15 -4.35 -12.25
N SER A 132 30.43 -4.26 -11.89
CA SER A 132 31.48 -5.11 -12.49
C SER A 132 32.36 -5.79 -11.42
N LYS A 133 31.72 -6.68 -10.62
CA LYS A 133 32.44 -7.80 -9.98
C LYS A 133 31.50 -8.95 -9.70
#